data_6b3377eb5b0b30cc5cc8b8cf3a73d053
#
_entry.id   6b3377eb5b0b30cc5cc8b8cf3a73d053
#
_cell.length_a   1.000
_cell.length_b   1.000
_cell.length_c   1.000
_cell.angle_alpha   90.00
_cell.angle_beta   90.00
_cell.angle_gamma   90.00
#
_symmetry.space_group_name_H-M   'P 1'
#
loop_
_entity.id
_entity.type
_entity.pdbx_description
1 polymer ?
#
loop_
_entity_poly.entity_id
_entity_poly.type
_entity_poly.pdbx_seq_one_letter_code
_entity_poly.pdbx_strand_id
1 'polypeptide(L)'
;SVVYYSQKETKTSVMRVSLPKTEAGVRTTPMLDMVKDAFEMEREAQKETGENIQVLDGMSGFVFTNRFGNIPNPQTVNDTIRRIRNSYNAEEVLNAKKENREKLLLPHFSCHHLRHTFATRLCETETNLKVIQAIMGHRNIETTMDIYAEATERKKQESFEILASKLDSIF
;
A
#
# COMPACT_ATOMS: atom_id res chain seq x y z
N SER A 1 9.75 13.22 1.50
CA SER A 1 9.06 12.56 0.36
C SER A 1 9.63 13.06 -0.96
N VAL A 2 9.68 12.18 -1.97
CA VAL A 2 10.07 12.55 -3.33
C VAL A 2 8.82 13.03 -4.07
N VAL A 3 8.90 14.20 -4.71
CA VAL A 3 7.77 14.82 -5.40
C VAL A 3 8.21 15.27 -6.80
N TYR A 4 7.33 15.11 -7.78
CA TYR A 4 7.51 15.62 -9.12
C TYR A 4 6.86 17.01 -9.25
N TYR A 5 7.65 17.98 -9.69
CA TYR A 5 7.16 19.32 -10.04
C TYR A 5 7.19 19.49 -11.54
N SER A 6 6.06 19.88 -12.13
CA SER A 6 6.03 20.30 -13.52
C SER A 6 6.61 21.72 -13.63
N GLN A 7 7.65 21.87 -14.43
CA GLN A 7 8.17 23.18 -14.81
C GLN A 7 7.33 23.74 -15.96
N LYS A 8 6.60 24.83 -15.70
CA LYS A 8 5.68 25.44 -16.68
C LYS A 8 6.40 25.91 -17.95
N GLU A 9 7.64 26.36 -17.84
CA GLU A 9 8.41 26.91 -18.95
C GLU A 9 8.97 25.82 -19.90
N THR A 10 9.39 24.69 -19.37
CA THR A 10 10.03 23.62 -20.16
C THR A 10 9.13 22.43 -20.45
N LYS A 11 7.92 22.39 -19.90
CA LYS A 11 6.99 21.25 -19.91
C LYS A 11 7.61 19.93 -19.39
N THR A 12 8.71 20.03 -18.65
CA THR A 12 9.39 18.88 -18.06
C THR A 12 9.00 18.71 -16.60
N SER A 13 9.01 17.49 -16.12
CA SER A 13 8.79 17.21 -14.68
C SER A 13 10.14 16.99 -14.01
N VAL A 14 10.40 17.73 -12.95
CA VAL A 14 11.62 17.62 -12.15
C VAL A 14 11.30 16.93 -10.85
N MET A 15 12.12 15.94 -10.49
CA MET A 15 12.05 15.26 -9.21
C MET A 15 12.74 16.09 -8.13
N ARG A 16 12.12 16.23 -6.98
CA ARG A 16 12.65 16.94 -5.82
C ARG A 16 12.37 16.18 -4.54
N VAL A 17 13.21 16.36 -3.53
CA VAL A 17 12.92 15.89 -2.18
C VAL A 17 12.23 17.02 -1.42
N SER A 18 11.08 16.73 -0.83
CA SER A 18 10.36 17.68 0.02
C SER A 18 10.04 17.08 1.38
N LEU A 19 9.90 17.93 2.38
CA LEU A 19 9.34 17.53 3.66
C LEU A 19 7.90 17.02 3.47
N PRO A 20 7.41 16.18 4.38
CA PRO A 20 6.00 15.82 4.40
C PRO A 20 5.11 17.06 4.47
N LYS A 21 3.95 17.03 3.81
CA LYS A 21 3.02 18.18 3.75
C LYS A 21 2.45 18.60 5.11
N THR A 22 2.52 17.70 6.10
CA THR A 22 1.98 17.92 7.46
C THR A 22 2.98 17.42 8.48
N GLU A 23 2.95 17.99 9.69
CA GLU A 23 3.75 17.53 10.83
C GLU A 23 3.46 16.05 11.16
N ALA A 24 2.21 15.62 11.09
CA ALA A 24 1.82 14.22 11.26
C ALA A 24 2.47 13.26 10.25
N GLY A 25 2.99 13.78 9.15
CA GLY A 25 3.78 13.01 8.17
C GLY A 25 5.20 12.70 8.65
N VAL A 26 5.71 13.46 9.63
CA VAL A 26 7.02 13.21 10.27
C VAL A 26 6.77 12.29 11.47
N ARG A 27 7.00 11.01 11.29
CA ARG A 27 6.73 10.01 12.32
C ARG A 27 7.66 8.81 12.22
N THR A 28 7.80 8.10 13.32
CA THR A 28 8.43 6.78 13.39
C THR A 28 7.32 5.74 13.53
N THR A 29 7.35 4.71 12.70
CA THR A 29 6.41 3.59 12.75
C THR A 29 7.20 2.33 13.08
N PRO A 30 6.78 1.52 14.07
CA PRO A 30 7.41 0.22 14.32
C PRO A 30 7.41 -0.64 13.05
N MET A 31 8.51 -1.31 12.82
CA MET A 31 8.65 -2.19 11.66
C MET A 31 8.29 -3.62 12.06
N LEU A 32 7.38 -4.24 11.32
CA LEU A 32 7.08 -5.65 11.46
C LEU A 32 8.21 -6.50 10.88
N ASP A 33 8.47 -7.68 11.44
CA ASP A 33 9.56 -8.56 10.97
C ASP A 33 9.41 -8.88 9.48
N MET A 34 8.22 -9.20 9.01
CA MET A 34 7.96 -9.43 7.57
C MET A 34 8.33 -8.23 6.67
N VAL A 35 8.24 -7.00 7.19
CA VAL A 35 8.63 -5.79 6.45
C VAL A 35 10.14 -5.65 6.45
N LYS A 36 10.80 -5.98 7.57
CA LYS A 36 12.25 -6.02 7.68
C LYS A 36 12.83 -7.02 6.68
N ASP A 37 12.29 -8.23 6.66
CA ASP A 37 12.71 -9.29 5.73
C ASP A 37 12.57 -8.86 4.27
N ALA A 38 11.45 -8.18 3.93
CA ALA A 38 11.24 -7.64 2.59
C ALA A 38 12.28 -6.57 2.21
N PHE A 39 12.68 -5.71 3.14
CA PHE A 39 13.75 -4.74 2.90
C PHE A 39 15.13 -5.41 2.77
N GLU A 40 15.40 -6.46 3.51
CA GLU A 40 16.62 -7.23 3.39
C GLU A 40 16.69 -7.93 2.03
N MET A 41 15.59 -8.54 1.57
CA MET A 41 15.50 -9.14 0.23
C MET A 41 15.73 -8.09 -0.89
N GLU A 42 15.14 -6.92 -0.77
CA GLU A 42 15.35 -5.82 -1.73
C GLU A 42 16.81 -5.38 -1.75
N ARG A 43 17.43 -5.27 -0.59
CA ARG A 43 18.86 -4.92 -0.47
C ARG A 43 19.77 -5.94 -1.13
N GLU A 44 19.50 -7.24 -0.95
CA GLU A 44 20.27 -8.30 -1.61
C GLU A 44 20.08 -8.25 -3.15
N ALA A 45 18.85 -8.06 -3.61
CA ALA A 45 18.57 -7.90 -5.04
C ALA A 45 19.30 -6.69 -5.66
N GLN A 46 19.41 -5.59 -4.91
CA GLN A 46 20.14 -4.40 -5.36
C GLN A 46 21.67 -4.62 -5.43
N LYS A 47 22.25 -5.48 -4.62
CA LYS A 47 23.67 -5.86 -4.76
C LYS A 47 23.96 -6.54 -6.09
N GLU A 48 23.00 -7.30 -6.62
CA GLU A 48 23.13 -7.99 -7.91
C GLU A 48 22.81 -7.07 -9.10
N THR A 49 21.80 -6.23 -8.96
CA THR A 49 21.28 -5.37 -10.06
C THR A 49 21.90 -3.98 -10.11
N GLY A 50 22.60 -3.57 -9.07
CA GLY A 50 23.18 -2.24 -8.88
C GLY A 50 22.50 -1.42 -7.78
N GLU A 51 23.30 -0.86 -6.88
CA GLU A 51 22.81 0.01 -5.81
C GLU A 51 22.36 1.36 -6.36
N ASN A 52 21.51 2.03 -5.58
CA ASN A 52 21.06 3.37 -5.91
C ASN A 52 22.20 4.38 -5.74
N ILE A 53 22.69 4.90 -6.84
CA ILE A 53 23.74 5.93 -6.90
C ILE A 53 23.17 7.35 -7.08
N GLN A 54 21.84 7.48 -7.20
CA GLN A 54 21.22 8.77 -7.48
C GLN A 54 21.33 9.70 -6.26
N VAL A 55 21.79 10.90 -6.51
CA VAL A 55 21.76 12.02 -5.54
C VAL A 55 20.68 12.99 -5.95
N LEU A 56 19.75 13.28 -5.07
CA LEU A 56 18.64 14.20 -5.31
C LEU A 56 18.54 15.21 -4.18
N ASP A 57 18.71 16.50 -4.50
CA ASP A 57 18.74 17.60 -3.54
C ASP A 57 19.74 17.35 -2.37
N GLY A 58 20.90 16.76 -2.67
CA GLY A 58 21.96 16.43 -1.69
C GLY A 58 21.68 15.17 -0.87
N MET A 59 20.58 14.46 -1.10
CA MET A 59 20.23 13.19 -0.45
C MET A 59 20.55 12.00 -1.35
N SER A 60 21.05 10.91 -0.75
CA SER A 60 21.37 9.65 -1.41
C SER A 60 20.89 8.48 -0.54
N GLY A 61 21.09 7.24 -1.01
CA GLY A 61 20.73 6.03 -0.25
C GLY A 61 19.21 5.77 -0.22
N PHE A 62 18.50 6.08 -1.30
CA PHE A 62 17.08 5.76 -1.43
C PHE A 62 16.87 4.24 -1.48
N VAL A 63 15.92 3.75 -0.68
CA VAL A 63 15.69 2.31 -0.48
C VAL A 63 15.23 1.62 -1.76
N PHE A 64 14.31 2.24 -2.51
CA PHE A 64 13.75 1.63 -3.72
C PHE A 64 14.35 2.23 -4.98
N THR A 65 14.76 1.36 -5.90
CA THR A 65 15.31 1.74 -7.20
C THR A 65 14.53 1.05 -8.32
N ASN A 66 14.64 1.64 -9.52
CA ASN A 66 14.29 0.93 -10.72
C ASN A 66 15.52 0.13 -11.23
N ARG A 67 15.33 -0.67 -12.29
CA ARG A 67 16.39 -1.49 -12.90
C ARG A 67 17.63 -0.72 -13.38
N PHE A 68 17.60 0.60 -13.36
CA PHE A 68 18.72 1.48 -13.76
C PHE A 68 19.37 2.16 -12.53
N GLY A 69 19.03 1.77 -11.31
CA GLY A 69 19.55 2.37 -10.09
C GLY A 69 18.98 3.75 -9.76
N ASN A 70 17.91 4.19 -10.41
CA ASN A 70 17.27 5.48 -10.17
C ASN A 70 16.02 5.34 -9.29
N ILE A 71 15.64 6.42 -8.60
CA ILE A 71 14.40 6.50 -7.83
C ILE A 71 13.20 6.30 -8.77
N PRO A 72 12.28 5.36 -8.49
CA PRO A 72 11.12 5.14 -9.32
C PRO A 72 10.13 6.31 -9.20
N ASN A 73 9.51 6.66 -10.31
CA ASN A 73 8.37 7.57 -10.29
C ASN A 73 7.20 6.91 -9.53
N PRO A 74 6.50 7.60 -8.62
CA PRO A 74 5.32 7.07 -7.95
C PRO A 74 4.25 6.51 -8.90
N GLN A 75 4.09 7.10 -10.09
CA GLN A 75 3.19 6.59 -11.12
C GLN A 75 3.62 5.20 -11.61
N THR A 76 4.92 4.95 -11.74
CA THR A 76 5.46 3.65 -12.19
C THR A 76 5.05 2.51 -11.25
N VAL A 77 4.93 2.77 -9.94
CA VAL A 77 4.48 1.77 -8.97
C VAL A 77 3.01 1.38 -9.24
N ASN A 78 2.13 2.36 -9.44
CA ASN A 78 0.72 2.09 -9.77
C ASN A 78 0.57 1.43 -11.15
N ASP A 79 1.40 1.79 -12.12
CA ASP A 79 1.43 1.15 -13.44
C ASP A 79 1.88 -0.31 -13.35
N THR A 80 2.83 -0.61 -12.45
CA THR A 80 3.27 -1.98 -12.17
C THR A 80 2.16 -2.79 -11.51
N ILE A 81 1.47 -2.25 -10.50
CA ILE A 81 0.30 -2.88 -9.87
C ILE A 81 -0.77 -3.19 -10.93
N ARG A 82 -1.08 -2.22 -11.79
CA ARG A 82 -2.05 -2.40 -12.89
C ARG A 82 -1.64 -3.52 -13.84
N ARG A 83 -0.36 -3.60 -14.20
CA ARG A 83 0.17 -4.65 -15.09
C ARG A 83 0.08 -6.02 -14.45
N ILE A 84 0.47 -6.17 -13.18
CA ILE A 84 0.39 -7.44 -12.43
C ILE A 84 -1.06 -7.89 -12.35
N ARG A 85 -2.00 -7.01 -11.96
CA ARG A 85 -3.43 -7.31 -11.91
C ARG A 85 -3.97 -7.76 -13.27
N ASN A 86 -3.62 -7.06 -14.34
CA ASN A 86 -4.09 -7.40 -15.68
C ASN A 86 -3.56 -8.77 -16.14
N SER A 87 -2.29 -9.07 -15.84
CA SER A 87 -1.68 -10.38 -16.12
C SER A 87 -2.40 -11.50 -15.37
N TYR A 88 -2.59 -11.33 -14.06
CA TYR A 88 -3.34 -12.27 -13.23
C TYR A 88 -4.77 -12.49 -13.77
N ASN A 89 -5.50 -11.41 -14.05
CA ASN A 89 -6.88 -11.52 -14.53
C ASN A 89 -6.98 -12.22 -15.90
N ALA A 90 -6.01 -12.01 -16.78
CA ALA A 90 -5.96 -12.70 -18.07
C ALA A 90 -5.70 -14.21 -17.89
N GLU A 91 -4.77 -14.57 -17.01
CA GLU A 91 -4.48 -15.96 -16.69
C GLU A 91 -5.66 -16.64 -15.98
N GLU A 92 -6.30 -15.96 -15.02
CA GLU A 92 -7.45 -16.46 -14.28
C GLU A 92 -8.64 -16.76 -15.19
N VAL A 93 -8.91 -15.92 -16.20
CA VAL A 93 -9.94 -16.17 -17.19
C VAL A 93 -9.68 -17.49 -17.95
N LEU A 94 -8.44 -17.78 -18.29
CA LEU A 94 -8.06 -19.00 -19.00
C LEU A 94 -8.17 -20.24 -18.08
N ASN A 95 -7.70 -20.12 -16.85
CA ASN A 95 -7.72 -21.21 -15.88
C ASN A 95 -9.15 -21.56 -15.44
N ALA A 96 -9.98 -20.56 -15.12
CA ALA A 96 -11.37 -20.75 -14.76
C ALA A 96 -12.15 -21.46 -15.88
N LYS A 97 -11.87 -21.10 -17.14
CA LYS A 97 -12.47 -21.78 -18.30
C LYS A 97 -12.01 -23.24 -18.41
N LYS A 98 -10.74 -23.55 -18.20
CA LYS A 98 -10.21 -24.92 -18.23
C LYS A 98 -10.78 -25.79 -17.11
N GLU A 99 -10.93 -25.21 -15.92
CA GLU A 99 -11.39 -25.86 -14.71
C GLU A 99 -12.93 -25.87 -14.56
N ASN A 100 -13.65 -25.25 -15.51
CA ASN A 100 -15.11 -25.10 -15.51
C ASN A 100 -15.65 -24.52 -14.19
N ARG A 101 -14.98 -23.48 -13.67
CA ARG A 101 -15.37 -22.76 -12.46
C ARG A 101 -15.59 -21.28 -12.72
N GLU A 102 -16.19 -20.59 -11.77
CA GLU A 102 -16.31 -19.14 -11.81
C GLU A 102 -14.92 -18.46 -11.70
N LYS A 103 -14.73 -17.39 -12.46
CA LYS A 103 -13.49 -16.60 -12.47
C LYS A 103 -13.44 -15.67 -11.27
N LEU A 104 -12.31 -15.63 -10.57
CA LEU A 104 -12.02 -14.75 -9.44
C LEU A 104 -11.12 -13.60 -9.90
N LEU A 105 -11.71 -12.52 -10.41
CA LEU A 105 -10.98 -11.39 -10.93
C LEU A 105 -10.61 -10.40 -9.82
N LEU A 106 -9.36 -9.94 -9.82
CA LEU A 106 -8.93 -8.85 -8.97
C LEU A 106 -9.53 -7.52 -9.46
N PRO A 107 -10.17 -6.75 -8.57
CA PRO A 107 -10.69 -5.42 -8.90
C PRO A 107 -9.56 -4.44 -9.19
N HIS A 108 -9.89 -3.22 -9.61
CA HIS A 108 -8.89 -2.16 -9.72
C HIS A 108 -8.43 -1.73 -8.34
N PHE A 109 -7.10 -1.71 -8.13
CA PHE A 109 -6.49 -1.17 -6.91
C PHE A 109 -5.17 -0.44 -7.21
N SER A 110 -4.73 0.36 -6.26
CA SER A 110 -3.52 1.20 -6.31
C SER A 110 -2.82 1.16 -4.94
N CYS A 111 -1.64 1.78 -4.84
CA CYS A 111 -0.95 1.95 -3.56
C CYS A 111 -1.84 2.59 -2.48
N HIS A 112 -2.75 3.48 -2.87
CA HIS A 112 -3.68 4.11 -1.91
C HIS A 112 -4.66 3.09 -1.31
N HIS A 113 -5.17 2.18 -2.11
CA HIS A 113 -6.03 1.09 -1.64
C HIS A 113 -5.28 0.13 -0.69
N LEU A 114 -3.99 -0.16 -0.97
CA LEU A 114 -3.16 -0.97 -0.07
C LEU A 114 -2.97 -0.26 1.28
N ARG A 115 -2.76 1.06 1.27
CA ARG A 115 -2.70 1.85 2.49
C ARG A 115 -4.04 1.81 3.27
N HIS A 116 -5.17 1.90 2.56
CA HIS A 116 -6.49 1.81 3.17
C HIS A 116 -6.72 0.42 3.79
N THR A 117 -6.35 -0.64 3.08
CA THR A 117 -6.41 -2.02 3.60
C THR A 117 -5.57 -2.18 4.88
N PHE A 118 -4.35 -1.63 4.91
CA PHE A 118 -3.53 -1.64 6.12
C PHE A 118 -4.21 -0.91 7.28
N ALA A 119 -4.79 0.27 7.03
CA ALA A 119 -5.50 1.04 8.04
C ALA A 119 -6.71 0.27 8.60
N THR A 120 -7.50 -0.37 7.72
CA THR A 120 -8.63 -1.21 8.14
C THR A 120 -8.18 -2.38 9.01
N ARG A 121 -7.12 -3.10 8.58
CA ARG A 121 -6.56 -4.21 9.38
C ARG A 121 -6.01 -3.74 10.73
N LEU A 122 -5.39 -2.57 10.78
CA LEU A 122 -4.95 -1.98 12.04
C LEU A 122 -6.14 -1.65 12.96
N CYS A 123 -7.24 -1.11 12.42
CA CYS A 123 -8.47 -0.84 13.17
C CYS A 123 -9.16 -2.12 13.68
N GLU A 124 -8.95 -3.26 13.07
CA GLU A 124 -9.49 -4.55 13.54
C GLU A 124 -8.76 -5.07 14.80
N THR A 125 -7.52 -4.64 15.03
CA THR A 125 -6.66 -5.12 16.11
C THR A 125 -6.39 -4.07 17.17
N GLU A 126 -6.40 -2.78 16.82
CA GLU A 126 -6.13 -1.65 17.70
C GLU A 126 -7.40 -0.81 17.89
N THR A 127 -7.78 -0.56 19.13
CA THR A 127 -8.99 0.22 19.46
C THR A 127 -8.68 1.67 19.82
N ASN A 128 -7.42 2.00 20.08
CA ASN A 128 -7.02 3.36 20.40
C ASN A 128 -6.84 4.19 19.12
N LEU A 129 -7.82 5.03 18.82
CA LEU A 129 -7.83 5.89 17.64
C LEU A 129 -6.61 6.81 17.54
N LYS A 130 -6.01 7.23 18.67
CA LYS A 130 -4.80 8.06 18.67
C LYS A 130 -3.57 7.27 18.22
N VAL A 131 -3.46 6.01 18.60
CA VAL A 131 -2.39 5.11 18.15
C VAL A 131 -2.51 4.88 16.65
N ILE A 132 -3.72 4.57 16.17
CA ILE A 132 -4.01 4.39 14.75
C ILE A 132 -3.67 5.66 13.96
N GLN A 133 -4.12 6.82 14.44
CA GLN A 133 -3.83 8.12 13.84
C GLN A 133 -2.32 8.38 13.71
N ALA A 134 -1.57 8.10 14.79
CA ALA A 134 -0.12 8.30 14.82
C ALA A 134 0.61 7.37 13.84
N ILE A 135 0.26 6.08 13.81
CA ILE A 135 0.84 5.10 12.87
C ILE A 135 0.53 5.49 11.42
N MET A 136 -0.71 5.86 11.14
CA MET A 136 -1.15 6.25 9.79
C MET A 136 -0.64 7.63 9.37
N GLY A 137 -0.32 8.51 10.32
CA GLY A 137 0.07 9.89 10.06
C GLY A 137 -1.08 10.72 9.47
N HIS A 138 -2.31 10.47 9.92
CA HIS A 138 -3.45 11.27 9.53
C HIS A 138 -3.44 12.62 10.27
N ARG A 139 -3.52 13.73 9.52
CA ARG A 139 -3.60 15.07 10.10
C ARG A 139 -4.85 15.24 10.97
N ASN A 140 -6.00 14.80 10.44
CA ASN A 140 -7.29 14.88 11.11
C ASN A 140 -7.68 13.51 11.66
N ILE A 141 -8.17 13.49 12.89
CA ILE A 141 -8.66 12.27 13.56
C ILE A 141 -9.89 11.72 12.82
N GLU A 142 -10.70 12.57 12.21
CA GLU A 142 -11.90 12.21 11.45
C GLU A 142 -11.60 11.13 10.40
N THR A 143 -10.52 11.31 9.63
CA THR A 143 -10.10 10.29 8.65
C THR A 143 -9.83 8.92 9.29
N THR A 144 -9.32 8.89 10.52
CA THR A 144 -9.11 7.64 11.26
C THR A 144 -10.43 7.08 11.77
N MET A 145 -11.32 7.94 12.23
CA MET A 145 -12.65 7.56 12.74
C MET A 145 -13.52 6.96 11.63
N ASP A 146 -13.49 7.52 10.42
CA ASP A 146 -14.24 7.00 9.27
C ASP A 146 -13.80 5.56 8.95
N ILE A 147 -12.48 5.32 8.86
CA ILE A 147 -11.94 3.99 8.59
C ILE A 147 -12.27 3.02 9.73
N TYR A 148 -12.19 3.48 10.98
CA TYR A 148 -12.52 2.67 12.15
C TYR A 148 -14.01 2.28 12.17
N ALA A 149 -14.90 3.22 11.86
CA ALA A 149 -16.34 2.95 11.79
C ALA A 149 -16.65 1.91 10.70
N GLU A 150 -16.07 2.04 9.49
CA GLU A 150 -16.24 1.07 8.42
C GLU A 150 -15.74 -0.33 8.81
N ALA A 151 -14.54 -0.41 9.42
CA ALA A 151 -13.96 -1.68 9.88
C ALA A 151 -14.84 -2.34 10.96
N THR A 152 -15.40 -1.53 11.88
CA THR A 152 -16.26 -2.01 12.96
C THR A 152 -17.61 -2.52 12.46
N GLU A 153 -18.25 -1.84 11.51
CA GLU A 153 -19.51 -2.29 10.91
C GLU A 153 -19.34 -3.60 10.16
N ARG A 154 -18.25 -3.75 9.39
CA ARG A 154 -17.94 -5.01 8.72
C ARG A 154 -17.74 -6.15 9.72
N LYS A 155 -16.97 -5.92 10.80
CA LYS A 155 -16.73 -6.93 11.85
C LYS A 155 -18.01 -7.34 12.59
N LYS A 156 -18.90 -6.39 12.78
CA LYS A 156 -20.22 -6.63 13.36
C LYS A 156 -21.08 -7.55 12.46
N GLN A 157 -21.10 -7.26 11.16
CA GLN A 157 -21.81 -8.07 10.18
C GLN A 157 -21.27 -9.51 10.13
N GLU A 158 -19.94 -9.67 10.01
CA GLU A 158 -19.28 -10.99 10.06
C GLU A 158 -19.63 -11.79 11.33
N SER A 159 -19.68 -11.09 12.49
CA SER A 159 -20.04 -11.70 13.77
C SER A 159 -21.51 -12.20 13.78
N PHE A 160 -22.42 -11.44 13.17
CA PHE A 160 -23.83 -11.85 13.06
C PHE A 160 -24.01 -13.02 12.08
N GLU A 161 -23.26 -13.06 10.98
CA GLU A 161 -23.29 -14.19 10.03
C GLU A 161 -22.79 -15.50 10.69
N ILE A 162 -21.70 -15.40 11.48
CA ILE A 162 -21.20 -16.54 12.27
C ILE A 162 -22.24 -17.01 13.29
N LEU A 163 -22.93 -16.08 13.96
CA LEU A 163 -23.98 -16.41 14.91
C LEU A 163 -25.14 -17.11 14.21
N ALA A 164 -25.61 -16.59 13.08
CA ALA A 164 -26.69 -17.18 12.29
C ALA A 164 -26.36 -18.62 11.89
N SER A 165 -25.16 -18.85 11.32
CA SER A 165 -24.72 -20.19 10.93
C SER A 165 -24.66 -21.18 12.08
N LYS A 166 -24.30 -20.73 13.29
CA LYS A 166 -24.32 -21.57 14.51
C LYS A 166 -25.73 -21.90 14.97
N LEU A 167 -26.65 -20.92 14.89
CA LEU A 167 -28.05 -21.16 15.25
C LEU A 167 -28.71 -22.13 14.27
N ASP A 168 -28.49 -21.97 12.97
CA ASP A 168 -29.00 -22.90 11.92
C ASP A 168 -28.49 -24.35 12.10
N SER A 169 -27.33 -24.52 12.75
CA SER A 169 -26.79 -25.85 13.06
C SER A 169 -27.40 -26.50 14.30
N ILE A 170 -28.18 -25.77 15.08
CA ILE A 170 -28.82 -26.24 16.33
C ILE A 170 -30.27 -26.57 16.10
N PHE A 171 -30.90 -25.98 15.09
CA PHE A 171 -32.29 -26.21 14.68
C PHE A 171 -32.38 -26.97 13.37
#